data_d03b240b54c5f10120886887f94f9d57
#
_entry.id   d03b240b54c5f10120886887f94f9d57
#
_cell.length_a   1.000
_cell.length_b   1.000
_cell.length_c   1.000
_cell.angle_alpha   90.00
_cell.angle_beta   90.00
_cell.angle_gamma   90.00
#
_symmetry.space_group_name_H-M   'P 1'
#
loop_
_entity.id
_entity.type
_entity.pdbx_description
1 polymer ?
#
loop_
_entity_poly.entity_id
_entity_poly.type
_entity_poly.pdbx_seq_one_letter_code
_entity_poly.pdbx_strand_id
1 'polypeptide(L)'
;MAHSFADAPVTFSGADPDADFSLPGWIYTDPEFLSVEMDRVIRPSWQIVCHESDIANPGDYHTLDYIGESVIAIRQPDAGIKAFTNVCRHRAMRLVEGPAGCAKKLVCPYHAWTYETDGRLSGVPAKADYPGLDTSKHGLAPVDVEIWRGFVFVRLKDEGGPSVAEMMSPYDHEIAPYRFEDMRNISPVRLRERAVNWKNVGDNYSDGLHIPVAHPGLTRLFGRSYAIEAQPWVDRMTGNLERTSKHPWEAFYQKHLPHAPHLPEANQRLWLYYKLWPNQAFDIYSDQIDFMQWLPVSPTECVLREMAFALPDERREMKLVRYANWRINRIVNAEDTWLITRIQQGMASRSYTVGPLGQSEVCLRSFARKIRGLIPEARLHQPPAPGWSRRPRST
;
A
#
# COMPACT_ATOMS: atom_id res chain seq x y z
N MET A 1 10.95 -15.69 26.43
CA MET A 1 11.54 -14.33 26.33
C MET A 1 11.33 -13.88 24.91
N ALA A 2 10.47 -12.92 24.72
CA ALA A 2 10.26 -12.32 23.41
C ALA A 2 11.50 -11.49 23.09
N HIS A 3 12.30 -11.90 22.11
CA HIS A 3 13.31 -11.02 21.56
C HIS A 3 12.60 -9.90 20.84
N SER A 4 12.57 -8.73 21.45
CA SER A 4 12.16 -7.49 20.87
C SER A 4 13.13 -7.19 19.71
N PHE A 5 12.58 -6.92 18.52
CA PHE A 5 13.34 -6.35 17.41
C PHE A 5 13.78 -4.88 17.68
N ALA A 6 13.61 -4.42 18.93
CA ALA A 6 13.90 -3.04 19.36
C ALA A 6 15.39 -2.68 19.41
N ASP A 7 16.33 -3.63 19.21
CA ASP A 7 17.74 -3.38 19.45
C ASP A 7 18.60 -3.14 18.20
N ALA A 8 18.03 -3.21 17.00
CA ALA A 8 18.70 -2.67 15.80
C ALA A 8 17.63 -2.20 14.80
N PRO A 9 17.70 -0.97 14.30
CA PRO A 9 16.89 -0.58 13.15
C PRO A 9 17.16 -1.60 12.05
N VAL A 10 16.09 -2.12 11.41
CA VAL A 10 16.21 -3.08 10.31
C VAL A 10 17.02 -2.40 9.21
N THR A 11 18.34 -2.52 9.28
CA THR A 11 19.23 -2.01 8.25
C THR A 11 19.28 -3.07 7.16
N PHE A 12 18.56 -2.83 6.06
CA PHE A 12 18.64 -3.65 4.86
C PHE A 12 20.00 -3.51 4.12
N SER A 13 21.07 -3.16 4.84
CA SER A 13 22.40 -2.83 4.30
C SER A 13 23.39 -4.01 4.26
N GLY A 14 23.00 -5.18 4.78
CA GLY A 14 23.87 -6.37 4.76
C GLY A 14 24.06 -6.96 3.35
N ALA A 15 25.19 -7.62 3.12
CA ALA A 15 25.40 -8.41 1.91
C ALA A 15 24.40 -9.58 1.86
N ASP A 16 23.72 -9.73 0.73
CA ASP A 16 22.84 -10.87 0.47
C ASP A 16 23.55 -11.82 -0.48
N PRO A 17 23.93 -13.05 -0.04
CA PRO A 17 24.60 -14.01 -0.92
C PRO A 17 23.71 -14.47 -2.08
N ASP A 18 22.39 -14.32 -1.96
CA ASP A 18 21.41 -14.66 -2.98
C ASP A 18 20.95 -13.44 -3.78
N ALA A 19 21.69 -12.31 -3.73
CA ALA A 19 21.29 -11.05 -4.36
C ALA A 19 21.03 -11.14 -5.87
N ASP A 20 21.63 -12.11 -6.54
CA ASP A 20 21.48 -12.32 -7.98
C ASP A 20 20.31 -13.24 -8.36
N PHE A 21 19.49 -13.62 -7.38
CA PHE A 21 18.37 -14.52 -7.60
C PHE A 21 17.05 -13.95 -7.04
N SER A 22 15.96 -14.28 -7.75
CA SER A 22 14.59 -14.01 -7.29
C SER A 22 14.26 -14.77 -6.01
N LEU A 23 13.14 -14.44 -5.41
CA LEU A 23 12.57 -15.27 -4.35
C LEU A 23 12.10 -16.63 -4.92
N PRO A 24 12.17 -17.73 -4.14
CA PRO A 24 11.78 -19.04 -4.62
C PRO A 24 10.26 -19.13 -4.85
N GLY A 25 9.85 -19.87 -5.88
CA GLY A 25 8.44 -19.96 -6.31
C GLY A 25 7.48 -20.45 -5.21
N TRP A 26 7.94 -21.32 -4.31
CA TRP A 26 7.10 -21.88 -3.26
C TRP A 26 6.53 -20.82 -2.29
N ILE A 27 7.23 -19.73 -2.04
CA ILE A 27 6.74 -18.67 -1.12
C ILE A 27 5.56 -17.87 -1.70
N TYR A 28 5.29 -18.01 -2.99
CA TYR A 28 4.13 -17.38 -3.65
C TYR A 28 2.88 -18.27 -3.61
N THR A 29 2.97 -19.45 -3.02
CA THR A 29 1.88 -20.43 -2.97
C THR A 29 1.68 -21.06 -1.58
N ASP A 30 2.62 -20.89 -0.67
CA ASP A 30 2.60 -21.52 0.65
C ASP A 30 1.79 -20.71 1.67
N PRO A 31 0.74 -21.29 2.29
CA PRO A 31 -0.09 -20.58 3.27
C PRO A 31 0.62 -20.32 4.60
N GLU A 32 1.58 -21.15 4.98
CA GLU A 32 2.33 -20.97 6.21
C GLU A 32 3.32 -19.80 6.05
N PHE A 33 3.97 -19.69 4.88
CA PHE A 33 4.80 -18.54 4.56
C PHE A 33 4.00 -17.24 4.56
N LEU A 34 2.80 -17.23 3.94
CA LEU A 34 1.92 -16.07 3.98
C LEU A 34 1.58 -15.65 5.40
N SER A 35 1.28 -16.61 6.28
CA SER A 35 0.99 -16.29 7.69
C SER A 35 2.16 -15.57 8.37
N VAL A 36 3.39 -15.99 8.07
CA VAL A 36 4.61 -15.34 8.59
C VAL A 36 4.81 -13.95 7.97
N GLU A 37 4.52 -13.79 6.68
CA GLU A 37 4.54 -12.46 6.03
C GLU A 37 3.54 -11.50 6.66
N MET A 38 2.32 -11.98 6.99
CA MET A 38 1.34 -11.11 7.66
C MET A 38 1.88 -10.55 8.97
N ASP A 39 2.55 -11.38 9.77
CA ASP A 39 3.06 -11.00 11.09
C ASP A 39 4.35 -10.17 11.03
N ARG A 40 5.26 -10.47 10.09
CA ARG A 40 6.61 -9.88 10.06
C ARG A 40 6.78 -8.78 9.00
N VAL A 41 5.90 -8.72 8.01
CA VAL A 41 6.00 -7.77 6.90
C VAL A 41 4.84 -6.80 6.91
N ILE A 42 3.59 -7.28 6.93
CA ILE A 42 2.42 -6.42 6.73
C ILE A 42 1.98 -5.72 8.02
N ARG A 43 1.84 -6.43 9.14
CA ARG A 43 1.40 -5.83 10.42
C ARG A 43 2.31 -4.70 10.92
N PRO A 44 3.66 -4.79 10.81
CA PRO A 44 4.55 -3.71 11.23
C PRO A 44 4.72 -2.59 10.18
N SER A 45 4.10 -2.70 9.03
CA SER A 45 4.23 -1.72 7.96
C SER A 45 3.06 -0.74 7.93
N TRP A 46 3.37 0.50 7.58
CA TRP A 46 2.37 1.54 7.37
C TRP A 46 1.47 1.22 6.18
N GLN A 47 0.17 1.46 6.35
CA GLN A 47 -0.86 1.23 5.33
C GLN A 47 -1.74 2.48 5.18
N ILE A 48 -1.96 2.98 3.96
CA ILE A 48 -2.83 4.14 3.72
C ILE A 48 -4.30 3.77 3.93
N VAL A 49 -5.00 4.57 4.72
CA VAL A 49 -6.44 4.45 4.90
C VAL A 49 -7.20 5.38 3.96
N CYS A 50 -6.88 6.68 3.98
CA CYS A 50 -7.58 7.73 3.24
C CYS A 50 -6.71 8.99 3.17
N HIS A 51 -7.26 10.04 2.58
CA HIS A 51 -6.74 11.39 2.72
C HIS A 51 -7.52 12.16 3.79
N GLU A 52 -6.92 13.14 4.45
CA GLU A 52 -7.59 13.97 5.46
C GLU A 52 -8.86 14.64 4.94
N SER A 53 -8.91 14.97 3.66
CA SER A 53 -10.09 15.55 3.03
C SER A 53 -11.29 14.58 2.94
N ASP A 54 -11.04 13.27 3.03
CA ASP A 54 -12.11 12.26 3.03
C ASP A 54 -12.80 12.17 4.39
N ILE A 55 -12.14 12.66 5.46
CA ILE A 55 -12.64 12.73 6.84
C ILE A 55 -12.47 14.14 7.39
N ALA A 56 -13.11 15.12 6.74
CA ALA A 56 -12.87 16.55 6.99
C ALA A 56 -13.50 17.06 8.30
N ASN A 57 -14.60 16.47 8.75
CA ASN A 57 -15.38 16.97 9.90
C ASN A 57 -15.28 16.03 11.10
N PRO A 58 -15.39 16.53 12.33
CA PRO A 58 -15.44 15.70 13.53
C PRO A 58 -16.47 14.57 13.42
N GLY A 59 -16.02 13.35 13.67
CA GLY A 59 -16.84 12.14 13.56
C GLY A 59 -16.83 11.48 12.18
N ASP A 60 -16.33 12.15 11.13
CA ASP A 60 -16.11 11.49 9.86
C ASP A 60 -15.05 10.39 10.04
N TYR A 61 -15.30 9.23 9.44
CA TYR A 61 -14.37 8.10 9.52
C TYR A 61 -14.19 7.42 8.17
N HIS A 62 -13.06 6.74 8.03
CA HIS A 62 -12.77 5.84 6.93
C HIS A 62 -12.29 4.49 7.48
N THR A 63 -12.60 3.39 6.80
CA THR A 63 -12.18 2.05 7.20
C THR A 63 -11.16 1.48 6.23
N LEU A 64 -10.30 0.60 6.75
CA LEU A 64 -9.41 -0.23 5.98
C LEU A 64 -9.51 -1.68 6.46
N ASP A 65 -9.92 -2.57 5.58
CA ASP A 65 -9.95 -4.01 5.82
C ASP A 65 -8.74 -4.66 5.12
N TYR A 66 -7.88 -5.33 5.88
CA TYR A 66 -6.72 -6.06 5.34
C TYR A 66 -6.25 -7.13 6.31
N ILE A 67 -5.70 -8.20 5.79
CA ILE A 67 -5.12 -9.34 6.54
C ILE A 67 -6.01 -9.87 7.68
N GLY A 68 -7.33 -9.91 7.46
CA GLY A 68 -8.30 -10.36 8.46
C GLY A 68 -8.62 -9.35 9.56
N GLU A 69 -8.03 -8.16 9.51
CA GLU A 69 -8.30 -7.05 10.44
C GLU A 69 -9.15 -5.97 9.78
N SER A 70 -9.81 -5.17 10.59
CA SER A 70 -10.53 -3.97 10.18
C SER A 70 -10.11 -2.81 11.07
N VAL A 71 -9.72 -1.69 10.47
CA VAL A 71 -9.31 -0.48 11.16
C VAL A 71 -10.28 0.66 10.84
N ILE A 72 -10.60 1.49 11.84
CA ILE A 72 -11.34 2.75 11.68
C ILE A 72 -10.36 3.89 11.95
N ALA A 73 -10.17 4.79 10.98
CA ALA A 73 -9.55 6.10 11.20
C ALA A 73 -10.65 7.15 11.31
N ILE A 74 -10.69 7.93 12.38
CA ILE A 74 -11.80 8.84 12.71
C ILE A 74 -11.30 10.22 13.12
N ARG A 75 -11.91 11.27 12.54
CA ARG A 75 -11.61 12.67 12.87
C ARG A 75 -12.13 13.01 14.27
N GLN A 76 -11.26 13.59 15.07
CA GLN A 76 -11.57 14.02 16.44
C GLN A 76 -12.12 15.44 16.48
N PRO A 77 -12.81 15.84 17.59
CA PRO A 77 -13.29 17.22 17.77
C PRO A 77 -12.19 18.29 17.76
N ASP A 78 -10.97 17.93 18.16
CA ASP A 78 -9.77 18.80 18.15
C ASP A 78 -9.05 18.82 16.81
N ALA A 79 -9.71 18.31 15.75
CA ALA A 79 -9.19 18.14 14.41
C ALA A 79 -8.04 17.10 14.27
N GLY A 80 -7.65 16.40 15.32
CA GLY A 80 -6.75 15.25 15.24
C GLY A 80 -7.41 14.05 14.55
N ILE A 81 -6.64 13.01 14.26
CA ILE A 81 -7.13 11.72 13.77
C ILE A 81 -6.65 10.63 14.72
N LYS A 82 -7.56 9.74 15.09
CA LYS A 82 -7.23 8.53 15.83
C LYS A 82 -7.66 7.30 15.03
N ALA A 83 -6.99 6.17 15.26
CA ALA A 83 -7.40 4.91 14.67
C ALA A 83 -7.54 3.83 15.73
N PHE A 84 -8.46 2.91 15.44
CA PHE A 84 -8.79 1.78 16.32
C PHE A 84 -9.10 0.55 15.47
N THR A 85 -8.98 -0.63 16.07
CA THR A 85 -9.57 -1.82 15.46
C THR A 85 -11.09 -1.69 15.46
N ASN A 86 -11.73 -2.04 14.36
CA ASN A 86 -13.19 -2.00 14.16
C ASN A 86 -13.90 -3.17 14.85
N VAL A 87 -13.58 -3.38 16.12
CA VAL A 87 -14.01 -4.56 16.88
C VAL A 87 -14.50 -4.15 18.26
N CYS A 88 -15.76 -4.46 18.58
CA CYS A 88 -16.34 -4.26 19.90
C CYS A 88 -15.63 -5.13 20.96
N ARG A 89 -15.25 -4.54 22.08
CA ARG A 89 -14.51 -5.21 23.18
C ARG A 89 -15.38 -6.17 24.00
N HIS A 90 -16.69 -6.25 23.72
CA HIS A 90 -17.60 -7.18 24.38
C HIS A 90 -17.52 -8.59 23.75
N ARG A 91 -17.93 -8.73 22.49
CA ARG A 91 -18.01 -10.03 21.80
C ARG A 91 -17.59 -9.93 20.32
N ALA A 92 -16.56 -9.15 20.05
CA ALA A 92 -15.89 -9.01 18.75
C ALA A 92 -16.78 -8.62 17.57
N MET A 93 -17.97 -8.03 17.81
CA MET A 93 -18.83 -7.51 16.74
C MET A 93 -18.15 -6.33 16.06
N ARG A 94 -18.17 -6.29 14.72
CA ARG A 94 -17.76 -5.12 13.94
C ARG A 94 -18.66 -3.93 14.30
N LEU A 95 -18.06 -2.75 14.48
CA LEU A 95 -18.77 -1.55 14.95
C LEU A 95 -19.41 -0.77 13.81
N VAL A 96 -18.69 -0.64 12.69
CA VAL A 96 -19.16 0.06 11.49
C VAL A 96 -18.94 -0.79 10.25
N GLU A 97 -19.84 -0.64 9.30
CA GLU A 97 -19.81 -1.31 8.01
C GLU A 97 -19.54 -0.28 6.89
N GLY A 98 -18.98 -0.75 5.77
CA GLY A 98 -18.66 0.08 4.62
C GLY A 98 -17.36 0.87 4.77
N PRO A 99 -16.92 1.52 3.67
CA PRO A 99 -15.59 2.12 3.59
C PRO A 99 -15.47 3.48 4.30
N ALA A 100 -16.58 4.18 4.54
CA ALA A 100 -16.60 5.51 5.15
C ALA A 100 -17.96 5.84 5.75
N GLY A 101 -18.00 6.82 6.66
CA GLY A 101 -19.23 7.32 7.27
C GLY A 101 -18.95 8.45 8.26
N CYS A 102 -19.98 8.81 9.03
CA CYS A 102 -19.86 9.80 10.09
C CYS A 102 -20.60 9.30 11.35
N ALA A 103 -19.95 9.37 12.50
CA ALA A 103 -20.50 8.93 13.77
C ALA A 103 -20.11 9.88 14.90
N LYS A 104 -21.09 10.34 15.66
CA LYS A 104 -20.84 11.09 16.92
C LYS A 104 -20.31 10.16 18.02
N LYS A 105 -20.71 8.90 17.98
CA LYS A 105 -20.28 7.80 18.85
C LYS A 105 -20.33 6.50 18.05
N LEU A 106 -19.46 5.57 18.36
CA LEU A 106 -19.45 4.24 17.78
C LEU A 106 -20.30 3.32 18.66
N VAL A 107 -21.47 2.93 18.18
CA VAL A 107 -22.43 2.10 18.93
C VAL A 107 -22.44 0.70 18.35
N CYS A 108 -22.10 -0.29 19.19
CA CYS A 108 -22.10 -1.68 18.77
C CYS A 108 -23.52 -2.14 18.39
N PRO A 109 -23.74 -2.65 17.16
CA PRO A 109 -25.08 -3.05 16.73
C PRO A 109 -25.63 -4.30 17.43
N TYR A 110 -24.77 -5.00 18.20
CA TYR A 110 -25.18 -6.23 18.89
C TYR A 110 -25.81 -5.97 20.28
N HIS A 111 -25.10 -5.26 21.18
CA HIS A 111 -25.55 -5.01 22.54
C HIS A 111 -25.45 -3.55 22.95
N ALA A 112 -25.35 -2.64 21.99
CA ALA A 112 -25.29 -1.20 22.19
C ALA A 112 -24.15 -0.72 23.13
N TRP A 113 -23.04 -1.48 23.27
CA TRP A 113 -21.84 -0.92 23.87
C TRP A 113 -21.41 0.28 23.06
N THR A 114 -21.22 1.41 23.74
CA THR A 114 -21.02 2.71 23.09
C THR A 114 -19.64 3.23 23.40
N TYR A 115 -18.92 3.61 22.36
CA TYR A 115 -17.60 4.19 22.43
C TYR A 115 -17.63 5.63 21.94
N GLU A 116 -16.87 6.50 22.60
CA GLU A 116 -16.61 7.84 22.10
C GLU A 116 -15.68 7.77 20.88
N THR A 117 -15.57 8.86 20.13
CA THR A 117 -14.69 8.92 18.95
C THR A 117 -13.20 8.79 19.33
N ASP A 118 -12.86 9.02 20.59
CA ASP A 118 -11.51 8.81 21.12
C ASP A 118 -11.22 7.36 21.58
N GLY A 119 -12.18 6.45 21.36
CA GLY A 119 -12.10 5.02 21.67
C GLY A 119 -12.52 4.63 23.07
N ARG A 120 -12.78 5.56 23.98
CA ARG A 120 -13.21 5.24 25.36
C ARG A 120 -14.60 4.60 25.38
N LEU A 121 -14.78 3.53 26.17
CA LEU A 121 -16.08 2.94 26.43
C LEU A 121 -16.89 3.87 27.34
N SER A 122 -17.98 4.47 26.81
CA SER A 122 -18.80 5.46 27.53
C SER A 122 -20.18 4.95 27.91
N GLY A 123 -20.67 3.88 27.28
CA GLY A 123 -21.99 3.33 27.56
C GLY A 123 -22.03 1.80 27.53
N VAL A 124 -22.58 1.20 28.58
CA VAL A 124 -22.85 -0.22 28.70
C VAL A 124 -24.29 -0.41 29.18
N PRO A 125 -25.20 -0.83 28.29
CA PRO A 125 -26.57 -1.18 28.72
C PRO A 125 -26.53 -2.31 29.77
N ALA A 126 -27.47 -2.30 30.72
CA ALA A 126 -27.55 -3.25 31.81
C ALA A 126 -26.22 -3.41 32.56
N LYS A 127 -25.49 -2.32 32.83
CA LYS A 127 -24.17 -2.34 33.48
C LYS A 127 -24.16 -3.14 34.80
N ALA A 128 -25.29 -3.22 35.48
CA ALA A 128 -25.45 -4.00 36.71
C ALA A 128 -25.18 -5.50 36.52
N ASP A 129 -25.38 -6.02 35.30
CA ASP A 129 -25.12 -7.44 34.97
C ASP A 129 -23.62 -7.73 34.81
N TYR A 130 -22.78 -6.70 34.85
CA TYR A 130 -21.32 -6.81 34.73
C TYR A 130 -20.63 -6.34 36.02
N PRO A 131 -20.77 -7.09 37.13
CA PRO A 131 -20.11 -6.73 38.38
C PRO A 131 -18.59 -6.78 38.18
N GLY A 132 -17.91 -5.68 38.49
CA GLY A 132 -16.46 -5.57 38.32
C GLY A 132 -15.97 -5.12 36.94
N LEU A 133 -16.86 -4.78 36.00
CA LEU A 133 -16.45 -4.20 34.72
C LEU A 133 -15.82 -2.82 34.92
N ASP A 134 -14.54 -2.74 34.69
CA ASP A 134 -13.79 -1.49 34.60
C ASP A 134 -13.84 -0.96 33.15
N THR A 135 -14.73 0.00 32.90
CA THR A 135 -14.90 0.57 31.56
C THR A 135 -13.65 1.27 31.04
N SER A 136 -12.74 1.72 31.91
CA SER A 136 -11.48 2.36 31.50
C SER A 136 -10.52 1.39 30.80
N LYS A 137 -10.66 0.09 31.05
CA LYS A 137 -9.83 -0.98 30.45
C LYS A 137 -10.47 -1.61 29.20
N HIS A 138 -11.69 -1.20 28.85
CA HIS A 138 -12.47 -1.79 27.76
C HIS A 138 -12.72 -0.81 26.60
N GLY A 139 -11.88 0.21 26.45
CA GLY A 139 -11.83 1.04 25.25
C GLY A 139 -11.44 0.24 24.00
N LEU A 140 -11.68 0.81 22.84
CA LEU A 140 -11.23 0.23 21.56
C LEU A 140 -9.71 0.07 21.54
N ALA A 141 -9.22 -0.98 20.94
CA ALA A 141 -7.80 -1.18 20.78
C ALA A 141 -7.21 -0.12 19.82
N PRO A 142 -6.27 0.70 20.28
CA PRO A 142 -5.68 1.74 19.44
C PRO A 142 -4.80 1.12 18.34
N VAL A 143 -4.72 1.84 17.24
CA VAL A 143 -3.85 1.54 16.11
C VAL A 143 -2.97 2.76 15.87
N ASP A 144 -1.69 2.57 15.56
CA ASP A 144 -0.79 3.67 15.27
C ASP A 144 -1.29 4.47 14.06
N VAL A 145 -1.17 5.79 14.15
CA VAL A 145 -1.57 6.73 13.09
C VAL A 145 -0.43 7.69 12.78
N GLU A 146 -0.17 7.89 11.51
CA GLU A 146 0.69 8.98 11.02
C GLU A 146 -0.01 9.70 9.87
N ILE A 147 0.11 11.02 9.85
CA ILE A 147 -0.36 11.84 8.73
C ILE A 147 0.87 12.36 8.00
N TRP A 148 1.01 11.94 6.75
CA TRP A 148 2.06 12.44 5.88
C TRP A 148 1.45 13.11 4.65
N ARG A 149 1.71 14.40 4.49
CA ARG A 149 1.19 15.23 3.38
C ARG A 149 -0.29 15.04 3.09
N GLY A 150 -1.12 15.01 4.16
CA GLY A 150 -2.57 14.82 4.06
C GLY A 150 -3.01 13.37 3.97
N PHE A 151 -2.14 12.41 3.68
CA PHE A 151 -2.50 11.00 3.71
C PHE A 151 -2.44 10.41 5.11
N VAL A 152 -3.49 9.69 5.49
CA VAL A 152 -3.63 9.03 6.80
C VAL A 152 -3.14 7.60 6.68
N PHE A 153 -2.08 7.31 7.40
CA PHE A 153 -1.49 5.98 7.50
C PHE A 153 -1.78 5.36 8.84
N VAL A 154 -1.90 4.03 8.87
CA VAL A 154 -2.05 3.24 10.08
C VAL A 154 -1.05 2.08 10.10
N ARG A 155 -0.70 1.63 11.32
CA ARG A 155 0.19 0.50 11.53
C ARG A 155 -0.34 -0.34 12.70
N LEU A 156 -0.55 -1.66 12.47
CA LEU A 156 -1.12 -2.56 13.47
C LEU A 156 -0.15 -2.96 14.58
N LYS A 157 1.14 -2.91 14.30
CA LYS A 157 2.18 -3.36 15.22
C LYS A 157 3.42 -2.50 15.07
N ASP A 158 3.80 -1.80 16.14
CA ASP A 158 5.08 -1.10 16.16
C ASP A 158 6.22 -2.06 16.51
N GLU A 159 7.19 -2.19 15.62
CA GLU A 159 8.43 -2.96 15.82
C GLU A 159 9.68 -2.06 15.61
N GLY A 160 9.55 -0.75 15.84
CA GLY A 160 10.67 0.19 15.74
C GLY A 160 11.06 0.55 14.31
N GLY A 161 10.18 0.32 13.32
CA GLY A 161 10.39 0.78 11.94
C GLY A 161 10.26 2.29 11.80
N PRO A 162 10.75 2.87 10.69
CA PRO A 162 10.68 4.31 10.45
C PRO A 162 9.24 4.81 10.34
N SER A 163 9.04 6.09 10.58
CA SER A 163 7.83 6.82 10.22
C SER A 163 7.70 6.94 8.69
N VAL A 164 6.51 7.25 8.19
CA VAL A 164 6.30 7.52 6.75
C VAL A 164 7.12 8.73 6.32
N ALA A 165 7.18 9.76 7.15
CA ALA A 165 7.98 10.95 6.89
C ALA A 165 9.48 10.62 6.75
N GLU A 166 10.01 9.74 7.62
CA GLU A 166 11.40 9.28 7.51
C GLU A 166 11.63 8.44 6.25
N MET A 167 10.71 7.55 5.89
CA MET A 167 10.80 6.76 4.66
C MET A 167 10.83 7.64 3.41
N MET A 168 10.01 8.69 3.38
CA MET A 168 9.83 9.58 2.24
C MET A 168 10.79 10.76 2.23
N SER A 169 11.56 10.99 3.30
CA SER A 169 12.43 12.16 3.45
C SER A 169 13.43 12.36 2.29
N PRO A 170 14.00 11.32 1.67
CA PRO A 170 14.90 11.51 0.52
C PRO A 170 14.22 12.18 -0.69
N TYR A 171 12.90 12.05 -0.80
CA TYR A 171 12.11 12.51 -1.94
C TYR A 171 11.22 13.71 -1.63
N ASP A 172 11.28 14.23 -0.40
CA ASP A 172 10.37 15.27 0.07
C ASP A 172 10.45 16.55 -0.78
N HIS A 173 11.65 16.91 -1.22
CA HIS A 173 11.88 18.06 -2.09
C HIS A 173 11.29 17.89 -3.51
N GLU A 174 11.25 16.66 -4.02
CA GLU A 174 10.67 16.34 -5.33
C GLU A 174 9.14 16.28 -5.29
N ILE A 175 8.58 15.84 -4.15
CA ILE A 175 7.14 15.69 -3.94
C ILE A 175 6.46 17.01 -3.53
N ALA A 176 7.17 17.85 -2.77
CA ALA A 176 6.61 19.10 -2.21
C ALA A 176 5.86 19.97 -3.24
N PRO A 177 6.36 20.18 -4.48
CA PRO A 177 5.65 20.99 -5.47
C PRO A 177 4.28 20.44 -5.87
N TYR A 178 4.01 19.15 -5.69
CA TYR A 178 2.73 18.54 -6.06
C TYR A 178 1.60 18.84 -5.06
N ARG A 179 1.93 19.36 -3.85
CA ARG A 179 0.96 19.85 -2.88
C ARG A 179 -0.09 18.81 -2.50
N PHE A 180 0.35 17.62 -2.10
CA PHE A 180 -0.53 16.51 -1.75
C PHE A 180 -1.58 16.90 -0.70
N GLU A 181 -1.20 17.68 0.29
CA GLU A 181 -2.05 18.18 1.37
C GLU A 181 -3.28 18.99 0.91
N ASP A 182 -3.18 19.60 -0.26
CA ASP A 182 -4.27 20.40 -0.86
C ASP A 182 -5.16 19.58 -1.80
N MET A 183 -4.80 18.34 -2.08
CA MET A 183 -5.55 17.49 -3.00
C MET A 183 -6.89 17.03 -2.41
N ARG A 184 -7.76 16.60 -3.29
CA ARG A 184 -9.07 16.00 -2.96
C ARG A 184 -9.25 14.72 -3.74
N ASN A 185 -9.98 13.80 -3.16
CA ASN A 185 -10.38 12.57 -3.84
C ASN A 185 -11.23 12.90 -5.09
N ILE A 186 -10.87 12.32 -6.23
CA ILE A 186 -11.57 12.49 -7.51
C ILE A 186 -12.14 11.17 -8.05
N SER A 187 -12.01 10.08 -7.30
CA SER A 187 -12.55 8.78 -7.68
C SER A 187 -13.06 8.02 -6.46
N PRO A 188 -14.08 7.17 -6.60
CA PRO A 188 -14.42 6.24 -5.53
C PRO A 188 -13.26 5.27 -5.26
N VAL A 189 -13.20 4.73 -4.04
CA VAL A 189 -12.33 3.59 -3.73
C VAL A 189 -12.70 2.44 -4.66
N ARG A 190 -11.72 1.92 -5.38
CA ARG A 190 -11.89 0.77 -6.28
C ARG A 190 -11.18 -0.42 -5.69
N LEU A 191 -11.89 -1.52 -5.56
CA LEU A 191 -11.35 -2.80 -5.13
C LEU A 191 -11.37 -3.75 -6.32
N ARG A 192 -10.24 -4.37 -6.63
CA ARG A 192 -10.11 -5.31 -7.76
C ARG A 192 -9.39 -6.56 -7.29
N GLU A 193 -10.10 -7.64 -7.26
CA GLU A 193 -9.53 -8.96 -6.98
C GLU A 193 -8.51 -9.38 -8.05
N ARG A 194 -7.45 -10.02 -7.60
CA ARG A 194 -6.41 -10.61 -8.43
C ARG A 194 -6.12 -12.02 -7.96
N ALA A 195 -6.19 -12.97 -8.86
CA ALA A 195 -5.84 -14.38 -8.61
C ALA A 195 -4.31 -14.58 -8.65
N VAL A 196 -3.60 -13.78 -7.85
CA VAL A 196 -2.14 -13.80 -7.74
C VAL A 196 -1.69 -13.46 -6.33
N ASN A 197 -0.51 -13.95 -5.94
CA ASN A 197 0.15 -13.53 -4.71
C ASN A 197 0.46 -12.02 -4.74
N TRP A 198 0.30 -11.35 -3.61
CA TRP A 198 0.54 -9.91 -3.47
C TRP A 198 1.96 -9.48 -3.92
N LYS A 199 2.97 -10.34 -3.72
CA LYS A 199 4.36 -10.08 -4.15
C LYS A 199 4.48 -9.99 -5.67
N ASN A 200 3.75 -10.82 -6.42
CA ASN A 200 3.77 -10.75 -7.89
C ASN A 200 3.30 -9.40 -8.43
N VAL A 201 2.36 -8.75 -7.75
CA VAL A 201 1.96 -7.37 -8.11
C VAL A 201 3.10 -6.40 -7.84
N GLY A 202 3.72 -6.50 -6.65
CA GLY A 202 4.83 -5.63 -6.25
C GLY A 202 6.09 -5.82 -7.09
N ASP A 203 6.40 -7.06 -7.48
CA ASP A 203 7.52 -7.40 -8.33
C ASP A 203 7.31 -6.83 -9.75
N ASN A 204 6.14 -7.06 -10.35
CA ASN A 204 5.79 -6.52 -11.66
C ASN A 204 5.82 -4.98 -11.66
N TYR A 205 5.25 -4.34 -10.64
CA TYR A 205 5.23 -2.89 -10.51
C TYR A 205 6.64 -2.27 -10.51
N SER A 206 7.62 -2.96 -9.93
CA SER A 206 9.00 -2.46 -9.77
C SER A 206 9.97 -2.95 -10.84
N ASP A 207 9.52 -3.79 -11.77
CA ASP A 207 10.33 -4.26 -12.87
C ASP A 207 10.29 -3.29 -14.06
N GLY A 208 11.45 -2.88 -14.57
CA GLY A 208 11.53 -2.04 -15.76
C GLY A 208 11.82 -2.81 -17.05
N LEU A 209 12.26 -4.07 -16.95
CA LEU A 209 12.66 -4.85 -18.12
C LEU A 209 11.47 -5.31 -18.98
N HIS A 210 10.31 -5.50 -18.36
CA HIS A 210 9.10 -5.90 -19.10
C HIS A 210 8.48 -4.74 -19.89
N ILE A 211 8.71 -3.47 -19.50
CA ILE A 211 8.07 -2.30 -20.14
C ILE A 211 8.24 -2.26 -21.66
N PRO A 212 9.45 -2.41 -22.23
CA PRO A 212 9.62 -2.36 -23.69
C PRO A 212 8.92 -3.48 -24.44
N VAL A 213 8.63 -4.59 -23.76
CA VAL A 213 8.03 -5.80 -24.35
C VAL A 213 6.51 -5.83 -24.13
N ALA A 214 6.09 -5.53 -22.92
CA ALA A 214 4.70 -5.73 -22.49
C ALA A 214 3.84 -4.46 -22.58
N HIS A 215 4.46 -3.28 -22.49
CA HIS A 215 3.75 -1.98 -22.51
C HIS A 215 4.13 -1.12 -23.72
N PRO A 216 3.60 -1.42 -24.91
CA PRO A 216 3.86 -0.62 -26.09
C PRO A 216 3.47 0.86 -25.90
N GLY A 217 2.44 1.14 -25.08
CA GLY A 217 1.99 2.48 -24.74
C GLY A 217 3.04 3.26 -23.95
N LEU A 218 3.53 2.72 -22.87
CA LEU A 218 4.57 3.35 -22.05
C LEU A 218 5.87 3.52 -22.84
N THR A 219 6.23 2.53 -23.64
CA THR A 219 7.41 2.60 -24.51
C THR A 219 7.30 3.73 -25.53
N ARG A 220 6.10 3.99 -26.09
CA ARG A 220 5.86 5.14 -26.97
C ARG A 220 5.94 6.47 -26.22
N LEU A 221 5.47 6.52 -24.97
CA LEU A 221 5.46 7.73 -24.15
C LEU A 221 6.85 8.08 -23.62
N PHE A 222 7.56 7.11 -23.04
CA PHE A 222 8.82 7.35 -22.31
C PHE A 222 10.07 7.16 -23.17
N GLY A 223 10.00 6.41 -24.26
CA GLY A 223 11.17 6.09 -25.05
C GLY A 223 12.22 5.33 -24.21
N ARG A 224 13.35 5.98 -23.95
CA ARG A 224 14.46 5.44 -23.12
C ARG A 224 14.60 6.17 -21.78
N SER A 225 13.66 7.05 -21.42
CA SER A 225 13.76 7.89 -20.23
C SER A 225 13.35 7.17 -18.95
N TYR A 226 12.84 5.93 -19.04
CA TYR A 226 12.42 5.20 -17.84
C TYR A 226 13.63 4.81 -17.00
N ALA A 227 13.61 5.25 -15.73
CA ALA A 227 14.68 5.03 -14.77
C ALA A 227 14.12 4.45 -13.48
N ILE A 228 14.92 3.61 -12.81
CA ILE A 228 14.57 2.89 -11.59
C ILE A 228 15.66 3.07 -10.56
N GLU A 229 15.26 3.37 -9.32
CA GLU A 229 16.14 3.51 -8.16
C GLU A 229 15.54 2.77 -6.97
N ALA A 230 16.33 1.95 -6.28
CA ALA A 230 15.93 1.26 -5.06
C ALA A 230 16.56 1.92 -3.83
N GLN A 231 15.73 2.27 -2.85
CA GLN A 231 16.15 2.74 -1.54
C GLN A 231 15.65 1.77 -0.44
N PRO A 232 16.09 1.91 0.80
CA PRO A 232 15.71 0.98 1.86
C PRO A 232 14.19 0.79 2.03
N TRP A 233 13.41 1.86 1.91
CA TRP A 233 11.97 1.84 2.19
C TRP A 233 11.09 2.21 1.00
N VAL A 234 11.68 2.84 -0.01
CA VAL A 234 10.94 3.37 -1.16
C VAL A 234 11.71 3.07 -2.43
N ASP A 235 11.06 2.46 -3.39
CA ASP A 235 11.57 2.35 -4.75
C ASP A 235 11.03 3.53 -5.57
N ARG A 236 11.89 4.21 -6.32
CA ARG A 236 11.53 5.35 -7.16
C ARG A 236 11.70 4.99 -8.63
N MET A 237 10.65 5.23 -9.40
CA MET A 237 10.70 5.03 -10.86
C MET A 237 10.22 6.30 -11.55
N THR A 238 10.76 6.60 -12.72
CA THR A 238 10.42 7.82 -13.47
C THR A 238 10.34 7.56 -14.97
N GLY A 239 9.45 8.29 -15.62
CA GLY A 239 9.37 8.34 -17.08
C GLY A 239 8.99 9.73 -17.58
N ASN A 240 9.75 10.28 -18.52
CA ASN A 240 9.42 11.54 -19.19
C ASN A 240 8.59 11.27 -20.43
N LEU A 241 7.58 12.13 -20.65
CA LEU A 241 6.78 12.12 -21.88
C LEU A 241 7.56 12.77 -23.05
N GLU A 242 8.64 12.14 -23.48
CA GLU A 242 9.58 12.72 -24.42
C GLU A 242 9.15 12.56 -25.88
N ARG A 243 8.37 11.55 -26.19
CA ARG A 243 8.01 11.19 -27.57
C ARG A 243 6.54 11.53 -27.87
N THR A 244 6.29 11.94 -29.07
CA THR A 244 4.91 12.14 -29.56
C THR A 244 4.33 10.80 -29.99
N SER A 245 3.32 10.32 -29.29
CA SER A 245 2.57 9.13 -29.67
C SER A 245 1.53 9.46 -30.76
N LYS A 246 1.25 8.45 -31.60
CA LYS A 246 0.13 8.48 -32.56
C LYS A 246 -1.11 7.71 -32.05
N HIS A 247 -0.98 7.02 -30.92
CA HIS A 247 -2.12 6.32 -30.31
C HIS A 247 -3.12 7.33 -29.75
N PRO A 248 -4.44 7.19 -29.99
CA PRO A 248 -5.42 8.25 -29.72
C PRO A 248 -5.39 8.83 -28.30
N TRP A 249 -5.36 7.97 -27.26
CA TRP A 249 -5.38 8.42 -25.86
C TRP A 249 -4.05 9.05 -25.43
N GLU A 250 -2.94 8.47 -25.85
CA GLU A 250 -1.60 8.98 -25.56
C GLU A 250 -1.37 10.32 -26.26
N ALA A 251 -1.71 10.41 -27.54
CA ALA A 251 -1.61 11.65 -28.32
C ALA A 251 -2.52 12.75 -27.77
N PHE A 252 -3.75 12.39 -27.37
CA PHE A 252 -4.68 13.31 -26.75
C PHE A 252 -4.12 13.83 -25.42
N TYR A 253 -3.66 12.96 -24.54
CA TYR A 253 -3.07 13.32 -23.26
C TYR A 253 -1.89 14.28 -23.44
N GLN A 254 -0.91 13.90 -24.26
CA GLN A 254 0.28 14.72 -24.51
C GLN A 254 -0.02 16.10 -25.10
N LYS A 255 -1.01 16.19 -26.01
CA LYS A 255 -1.39 17.42 -26.69
C LYS A 255 -2.17 18.37 -25.79
N HIS A 256 -3.02 17.83 -24.92
CA HIS A 256 -3.99 18.62 -24.16
C HIS A 256 -3.67 18.72 -22.68
N LEU A 257 -2.54 18.13 -22.22
CA LEU A 257 -2.08 18.24 -20.84
C LEU A 257 -1.84 19.72 -20.52
N PRO A 258 -2.64 20.33 -19.60
CA PRO A 258 -2.48 21.73 -19.27
C PRO A 258 -1.19 21.97 -18.50
N HIS A 259 -0.59 23.12 -18.67
CA HIS A 259 0.51 23.57 -17.82
C HIS A 259 0.04 23.66 -16.36
N ALA A 260 0.81 23.10 -15.44
CA ALA A 260 0.56 23.11 -14.00
C ALA A 260 1.45 24.20 -13.34
N PRO A 261 0.93 25.41 -13.04
CA PRO A 261 1.75 26.55 -12.62
C PRO A 261 2.51 26.34 -11.31
N HIS A 262 2.07 25.39 -10.49
CA HIS A 262 2.68 25.05 -9.20
C HIS A 262 3.87 24.08 -9.33
N LEU A 263 4.05 23.46 -10.51
CA LEU A 263 5.13 22.52 -10.74
C LEU A 263 6.33 23.18 -11.46
N PRO A 264 7.56 22.81 -11.10
CA PRO A 264 8.74 23.14 -11.90
C PRO A 264 8.60 22.67 -13.35
N GLU A 265 9.29 23.34 -14.28
CA GLU A 265 9.25 22.99 -15.71
C GLU A 265 9.65 21.53 -15.96
N ALA A 266 10.64 21.01 -15.23
CA ALA A 266 11.08 19.63 -15.33
C ALA A 266 9.99 18.60 -14.97
N ASN A 267 9.00 19.01 -14.16
CA ASN A 267 7.95 18.12 -13.67
C ASN A 267 6.67 18.18 -14.51
N GLN A 268 6.58 19.12 -15.49
CA GLN A 268 5.37 19.30 -16.30
C GLN A 268 4.99 18.05 -17.11
N ARG A 269 5.98 17.27 -17.50
CA ARG A 269 5.81 16.06 -18.33
C ARG A 269 6.46 14.83 -17.71
N LEU A 270 6.73 14.87 -16.41
CA LEU A 270 7.34 13.79 -15.65
C LEU A 270 6.25 12.95 -15.00
N TRP A 271 6.32 11.65 -15.15
CA TRP A 271 5.60 10.65 -14.40
C TRP A 271 6.54 10.08 -13.36
N LEU A 272 6.12 10.17 -12.08
CA LEU A 272 6.85 9.66 -10.94
C LEU A 272 6.08 8.52 -10.32
N TYR A 273 6.81 7.49 -9.87
CA TYR A 273 6.25 6.34 -9.21
C TYR A 273 7.05 6.08 -7.96
N TYR A 274 6.38 6.05 -6.81
CA TYR A 274 6.99 5.71 -5.53
C TYR A 274 6.32 4.49 -4.95
N LYS A 275 7.03 3.35 -4.95
CA LYS A 275 6.57 2.16 -4.25
C LYS A 275 7.10 2.18 -2.83
N LEU A 276 6.21 2.35 -1.87
CA LEU A 276 6.51 2.29 -0.45
C LEU A 276 6.46 0.82 0.02
N TRP A 277 7.45 0.46 0.82
CA TRP A 277 7.47 -0.85 1.46
C TRP A 277 6.22 -1.10 2.30
N PRO A 278 5.59 -2.29 2.24
CA PRO A 278 5.92 -3.38 1.33
C PRO A 278 5.02 -3.46 0.08
N ASN A 279 3.82 -2.83 0.08
CA ASN A 279 2.71 -3.20 -0.79
C ASN A 279 1.83 -2.04 -1.24
N GLN A 280 2.38 -0.86 -1.42
CA GLN A 280 1.61 0.32 -1.83
C GLN A 280 2.46 1.27 -2.67
N ALA A 281 1.81 2.08 -3.49
CA ALA A 281 2.48 3.01 -4.36
C ALA A 281 1.68 4.29 -4.63
N PHE A 282 2.41 5.36 -4.92
CA PHE A 282 1.91 6.58 -5.52
C PHE A 282 2.37 6.69 -6.97
N ASP A 283 1.44 6.85 -7.88
CA ASP A 283 1.67 7.20 -9.28
C ASP A 283 1.37 8.69 -9.44
N ILE A 284 2.40 9.50 -9.64
CA ILE A 284 2.32 10.95 -9.57
C ILE A 284 2.47 11.54 -10.97
N TYR A 285 1.48 12.30 -11.39
CA TYR A 285 1.41 12.98 -12.66
C TYR A 285 1.25 14.49 -12.43
N SER A 286 1.43 15.30 -13.45
CA SER A 286 1.21 16.76 -13.34
C SER A 286 -0.26 17.15 -13.16
N ASP A 287 -1.19 16.27 -13.50
CA ASP A 287 -2.64 16.49 -13.47
C ASP A 287 -3.37 15.81 -12.32
N GLN A 288 -2.79 14.75 -11.73
CA GLN A 288 -3.36 13.97 -10.62
C GLN A 288 -2.30 13.09 -9.97
N ILE A 289 -2.68 12.45 -8.88
CA ILE A 289 -1.98 11.29 -8.33
C ILE A 289 -2.94 10.12 -8.21
N ASP A 290 -2.46 8.94 -8.54
CA ASP A 290 -3.14 7.69 -8.26
C ASP A 290 -2.44 7.01 -7.08
N PHE A 291 -3.21 6.46 -6.17
CA PHE A 291 -2.71 5.63 -5.10
C PHE A 291 -3.15 4.19 -5.35
N MET A 292 -2.22 3.27 -5.18
CA MET A 292 -2.48 1.84 -5.34
C MET A 292 -1.90 1.06 -4.16
N GLN A 293 -2.66 0.09 -3.67
CA GLN A 293 -2.28 -0.80 -2.57
C GLN A 293 -2.70 -2.23 -2.93
N TRP A 294 -1.81 -3.20 -2.79
CA TRP A 294 -2.10 -4.60 -3.05
C TRP A 294 -2.14 -5.40 -1.75
N LEU A 295 -3.37 -5.64 -1.31
CA LEU A 295 -3.66 -6.25 -0.02
C LEU A 295 -3.72 -7.78 -0.15
N PRO A 296 -2.90 -8.54 0.57
CA PRO A 296 -2.93 -9.99 0.53
C PRO A 296 -4.24 -10.54 1.11
N VAL A 297 -4.80 -11.57 0.45
CA VAL A 297 -6.01 -12.28 0.87
C VAL A 297 -5.70 -13.74 1.15
N SER A 298 -5.01 -14.39 0.22
CA SER A 298 -4.55 -15.78 0.33
C SER A 298 -3.17 -15.91 -0.32
N PRO A 299 -2.51 -17.07 -0.26
CA PRO A 299 -1.23 -17.26 -0.96
C PRO A 299 -1.30 -16.98 -2.45
N THR A 300 -2.48 -17.10 -3.06
CA THR A 300 -2.69 -16.96 -4.50
C THR A 300 -3.72 -15.90 -4.88
N GLU A 301 -4.09 -15.04 -3.93
CA GLU A 301 -5.07 -13.99 -4.15
C GLU A 301 -4.70 -12.71 -3.40
N CYS A 302 -4.91 -11.58 -4.04
CA CYS A 302 -4.82 -10.25 -3.41
C CYS A 302 -5.90 -9.32 -3.96
N VAL A 303 -6.13 -8.21 -3.26
CA VAL A 303 -7.02 -7.14 -3.70
C VAL A 303 -6.19 -5.90 -3.99
N LEU A 304 -6.31 -5.35 -5.20
CA LEU A 304 -5.85 -4.01 -5.51
C LEU A 304 -6.88 -3.01 -5.00
N ARG A 305 -6.44 -2.10 -4.13
CA ARG A 305 -7.20 -0.96 -3.66
C ARG A 305 -6.63 0.30 -4.28
N GLU A 306 -7.46 1.00 -5.05
CA GLU A 306 -7.05 2.16 -5.84
C GLU A 306 -7.91 3.38 -5.51
N MET A 307 -7.30 4.55 -5.47
CA MET A 307 -7.94 5.85 -5.33
C MET A 307 -7.16 6.88 -6.17
N ALA A 308 -7.84 7.93 -6.62
CA ALA A 308 -7.19 9.03 -7.32
C ALA A 308 -7.47 10.36 -6.63
N PHE A 309 -6.46 11.22 -6.59
CA PHE A 309 -6.50 12.53 -5.95
C PHE A 309 -5.97 13.60 -6.88
N ALA A 310 -6.48 14.81 -6.78
CA ALA A 310 -5.99 15.94 -7.55
C ALA A 310 -6.21 17.26 -6.81
N LEU A 311 -5.46 18.27 -7.19
CA LEU A 311 -5.78 19.64 -6.83
C LEU A 311 -7.12 20.04 -7.44
N PRO A 312 -7.92 20.86 -6.76
CA PRO A 312 -9.19 21.36 -7.30
C PRO A 312 -8.97 22.06 -8.65
N ASP A 313 -9.56 21.52 -9.70
CA ASP A 313 -9.53 22.11 -11.04
C ASP A 313 -10.78 21.68 -11.81
N GLU A 314 -11.69 22.63 -12.02
CA GLU A 314 -12.97 22.40 -12.66
C GLU A 314 -12.94 22.60 -14.19
N ARG A 315 -11.79 22.96 -14.76
CA ARG A 315 -11.64 23.14 -16.20
C ARG A 315 -11.98 21.86 -16.95
N ARG A 316 -12.74 22.02 -18.03
CA ARG A 316 -13.14 20.87 -18.86
C ARG A 316 -11.93 20.12 -19.44
N GLU A 317 -10.91 20.84 -19.83
CA GLU A 317 -9.67 20.31 -20.38
C GLU A 317 -8.99 19.39 -19.39
N MET A 318 -8.91 19.79 -18.11
CA MET A 318 -8.31 18.97 -17.05
C MET A 318 -9.09 17.67 -16.83
N LYS A 319 -10.43 17.75 -16.79
CA LYS A 319 -11.28 16.56 -16.65
C LYS A 319 -11.08 15.56 -17.81
N LEU A 320 -10.94 16.06 -19.04
CA LEU A 320 -10.70 15.24 -20.23
C LEU A 320 -9.29 14.60 -20.21
N VAL A 321 -8.28 15.34 -19.76
CA VAL A 321 -6.91 14.85 -19.65
C VAL A 321 -6.80 13.77 -18.57
N ARG A 322 -7.40 13.97 -17.40
CA ARG A 322 -7.50 12.95 -16.35
C ARG A 322 -8.20 11.68 -16.85
N TYR A 323 -9.24 11.83 -17.65
CA TYR A 323 -9.88 10.69 -18.29
C TYR A 323 -8.95 9.96 -19.28
N ALA A 324 -8.14 10.70 -20.05
CA ALA A 324 -7.17 10.11 -20.97
C ALA A 324 -6.05 9.38 -20.18
N ASN A 325 -5.55 9.95 -19.09
CA ASN A 325 -4.63 9.32 -18.16
C ASN A 325 -5.20 7.97 -17.66
N TRP A 326 -6.42 7.99 -17.14
CA TRP A 326 -7.11 6.77 -16.73
C TRP A 326 -7.23 5.72 -17.84
N ARG A 327 -7.50 6.15 -19.10
CA ARG A 327 -7.57 5.22 -20.25
C ARG A 327 -6.23 4.57 -20.55
N ILE A 328 -5.13 5.32 -20.46
CA ILE A 328 -3.76 4.81 -20.63
C ILE A 328 -3.47 3.78 -19.54
N ASN A 329 -3.63 4.15 -18.27
CA ASN A 329 -3.33 3.28 -17.12
C ASN A 329 -4.22 2.02 -17.10
N ARG A 330 -5.46 2.10 -17.58
CA ARG A 330 -6.33 0.93 -17.72
C ARG A 330 -5.79 -0.10 -18.72
N ILE A 331 -5.18 0.36 -19.81
CA ILE A 331 -4.54 -0.54 -20.79
C ILE A 331 -3.33 -1.21 -20.14
N VAL A 332 -2.45 -0.45 -19.53
CA VAL A 332 -1.28 -0.96 -18.79
C VAL A 332 -1.69 -1.98 -17.74
N ASN A 333 -2.69 -1.67 -16.91
CA ASN A 333 -3.19 -2.58 -15.88
C ASN A 333 -3.75 -3.90 -16.45
N ALA A 334 -4.34 -3.87 -17.64
CA ALA A 334 -4.83 -5.09 -18.30
C ALA A 334 -3.66 -5.95 -18.82
N GLU A 335 -2.63 -5.31 -19.37
CA GLU A 335 -1.38 -5.96 -19.81
C GLU A 335 -0.69 -6.62 -18.62
N ASP A 336 -0.50 -5.89 -17.51
CA ASP A 336 0.09 -6.43 -16.27
C ASP A 336 -0.71 -7.59 -15.69
N THR A 337 -2.04 -7.47 -15.62
CA THR A 337 -2.89 -8.54 -15.11
C THR A 337 -2.71 -9.83 -15.90
N TRP A 338 -2.53 -9.73 -17.21
CA TRP A 338 -2.26 -10.87 -18.07
C TRP A 338 -0.91 -11.53 -17.76
N LEU A 339 0.13 -10.73 -17.48
CA LEU A 339 1.48 -11.21 -17.13
C LEU A 339 1.49 -11.88 -15.76
N ILE A 340 1.08 -11.15 -14.70
CA ILE A 340 1.19 -11.63 -13.33
C ILE A 340 0.37 -12.89 -13.06
N THR A 341 -0.77 -13.05 -13.76
CA THR A 341 -1.57 -14.29 -13.67
C THR A 341 -0.79 -15.49 -14.18
N ARG A 342 0.00 -15.34 -15.24
CA ARG A 342 0.85 -16.40 -15.78
C ARG A 342 2.08 -16.67 -14.95
N ILE A 343 2.67 -15.62 -14.40
CA ILE A 343 3.77 -15.73 -13.42
C ILE A 343 3.28 -16.56 -12.22
N GLN A 344 2.11 -16.27 -11.67
CA GLN A 344 1.54 -17.03 -10.55
C GLN A 344 1.38 -18.52 -10.89
N GLN A 345 0.95 -18.84 -12.10
CA GLN A 345 0.87 -20.24 -12.56
C GLN A 345 2.25 -20.90 -12.64
N GLY A 346 3.26 -20.14 -13.12
CA GLY A 346 4.64 -20.59 -13.19
C GLY A 346 5.26 -20.83 -11.81
N MET A 347 4.96 -19.97 -10.83
CA MET A 347 5.44 -20.12 -9.44
C MET A 347 4.99 -21.42 -8.78
N ALA A 348 3.85 -21.97 -9.18
CA ALA A 348 3.35 -23.28 -8.72
C ALA A 348 4.02 -24.48 -9.41
N SER A 349 4.85 -24.26 -10.43
CA SER A 349 5.52 -25.34 -11.17
C SER A 349 6.66 -25.96 -10.35
N ARG A 350 6.70 -27.29 -10.32
CA ARG A 350 7.83 -28.02 -9.71
C ARG A 350 9.15 -27.84 -10.46
N SER A 351 9.10 -27.38 -11.71
CA SER A 351 10.29 -27.11 -12.54
C SER A 351 10.92 -25.75 -12.27
N TYR A 352 10.23 -24.88 -11.52
CA TYR A 352 10.75 -23.56 -11.17
C TYR A 352 11.11 -23.51 -9.69
N THR A 353 12.32 -23.04 -9.40
CA THR A 353 12.79 -22.80 -8.04
C THR A 353 13.09 -21.31 -7.84
N VAL A 354 14.14 -20.81 -8.43
CA VAL A 354 14.56 -19.40 -8.44
C VAL A 354 15.02 -19.04 -9.84
N GLY A 355 14.85 -17.77 -10.23
CA GLY A 355 15.37 -17.21 -11.48
C GLY A 355 16.51 -16.23 -11.22
N PRO A 356 17.44 -16.04 -12.18
CA PRO A 356 18.45 -15.00 -12.09
C PRO A 356 17.80 -13.62 -12.23
N LEU A 357 18.31 -12.63 -11.47
CA LEU A 357 17.95 -11.23 -11.60
C LEU A 357 19.08 -10.44 -12.27
N GLY A 358 18.71 -9.67 -13.28
CA GLY A 358 19.63 -8.78 -13.99
C GLY A 358 20.12 -7.62 -13.10
N GLN A 359 21.18 -6.96 -13.53
CA GLN A 359 21.75 -5.82 -12.79
C GLN A 359 20.79 -4.62 -12.73
N SER A 360 19.94 -4.45 -13.73
CA SER A 360 18.94 -3.39 -13.79
C SER A 360 17.69 -3.64 -12.94
N GLU A 361 17.47 -4.88 -12.46
CA GLU A 361 16.31 -5.24 -11.61
C GLU A 361 16.58 -4.91 -10.13
N VAL A 362 17.05 -3.69 -9.88
CA VAL A 362 17.53 -3.25 -8.55
C VAL A 362 16.43 -3.28 -7.49
N CYS A 363 15.18 -2.98 -7.86
CA CYS A 363 14.05 -2.99 -6.92
C CYS A 363 13.64 -4.41 -6.54
N LEU A 364 13.65 -5.36 -7.49
CA LEU A 364 13.39 -6.78 -7.21
C LEU A 364 14.45 -7.36 -6.30
N ARG A 365 15.72 -7.05 -6.57
CA ARG A 365 16.87 -7.44 -5.72
C ARG A 365 16.73 -6.89 -4.31
N SER A 366 16.36 -5.59 -4.19
CA SER A 366 16.12 -4.92 -2.92
C SER A 366 14.97 -5.58 -2.16
N PHE A 367 13.84 -5.85 -2.83
CA PHE A 367 12.68 -6.50 -2.23
C PHE A 367 13.01 -7.92 -1.75
N ALA A 368 13.64 -8.73 -2.60
CA ALA A 368 14.03 -10.10 -2.25
C ALA A 368 14.96 -10.14 -1.04
N ARG A 369 15.95 -9.25 -0.97
CA ARG A 369 16.86 -9.12 0.16
C ARG A 369 16.10 -8.80 1.46
N LYS A 370 15.13 -7.86 1.41
CA LYS A 370 14.31 -7.48 2.57
C LYS A 370 13.50 -8.67 3.08
N ILE A 371 12.83 -9.40 2.18
CA ILE A 371 12.06 -10.60 2.55
C ILE A 371 12.98 -11.66 3.18
N ARG A 372 14.14 -11.95 2.60
CA ARG A 372 15.12 -12.91 3.16
C ARG A 372 15.67 -12.45 4.51
N GLY A 373 15.81 -11.15 4.72
CA GLY A 373 16.23 -10.58 6.01
C GLY A 373 15.19 -10.77 7.10
N LEU A 374 13.91 -10.54 6.78
CA LEU A 374 12.80 -10.68 7.72
C LEU A 374 12.37 -12.14 7.91
N ILE A 375 12.47 -12.96 6.87
CA ILE A 375 12.04 -14.37 6.84
C ILE A 375 13.17 -15.19 6.21
N PRO A 376 14.17 -15.64 7.01
CA PRO A 376 15.33 -16.37 6.49
C PRO A 376 15.00 -17.65 5.71
N GLU A 377 13.85 -18.26 6.00
CA GLU A 377 13.34 -19.44 5.31
C GLU A 377 13.09 -19.18 3.80
N ALA A 378 12.95 -17.91 3.39
CA ALA A 378 12.86 -17.51 1.99
C ALA A 378 14.15 -17.80 1.16
N ARG A 379 15.24 -18.23 1.82
CA ARG A 379 16.45 -18.72 1.14
C ARG A 379 16.36 -20.18 0.69
N LEU A 380 15.41 -20.92 1.24
CA LEU A 380 15.25 -22.33 0.93
C LEU A 380 14.57 -22.51 -0.44
N HIS A 381 15.12 -23.39 -1.27
CA HIS A 381 14.56 -23.69 -2.59
C HIS A 381 13.26 -24.51 -2.53
N GLN A 382 12.96 -25.09 -1.38
CA GLN A 382 11.76 -25.89 -1.13
C GLN A 382 11.15 -25.47 0.23
N PRO A 383 9.83 -25.61 0.41
CA PRO A 383 9.22 -25.30 1.69
C PRO A 383 9.77 -26.20 2.79
N PRO A 384 9.99 -25.67 3.99
CA PRO A 384 10.29 -26.49 5.16
C PRO A 384 9.16 -27.50 5.45
N ALA A 385 9.43 -28.48 6.33
CA ALA A 385 8.38 -29.40 6.76
C ALA A 385 7.22 -28.65 7.43
N PRO A 386 5.96 -29.04 7.19
CA PRO A 386 4.78 -28.36 7.74
C PRO A 386 4.89 -28.09 9.25
N GLY A 387 4.38 -26.94 9.70
CA GLY A 387 4.49 -26.47 11.08
C GLY A 387 5.81 -25.76 11.40
N TRP A 388 6.60 -25.42 10.38
CA TRP A 388 7.88 -24.74 10.56
C TRP A 388 7.76 -23.36 11.22
N SER A 389 6.69 -22.63 10.90
CA SER A 389 6.47 -21.27 11.44
C SER A 389 6.15 -21.25 12.94
N ARG A 390 5.71 -22.39 13.49
CA ARG A 390 5.36 -22.55 14.92
C ARG A 390 6.53 -23.02 15.76
N ARG A 391 7.66 -23.38 15.16
CA ARG A 391 8.85 -23.82 15.90
C ARG A 391 9.56 -22.61 16.50
N PRO A 392 9.99 -22.67 17.78
CA PRO A 392 10.86 -21.64 18.33
C PRO A 392 12.12 -21.58 17.46
N ARG A 393 12.56 -20.37 17.14
CA ARG A 393 13.82 -20.20 16.41
C ARG A 393 14.93 -20.81 17.25
N SER A 394 15.71 -21.69 16.65
CA SER A 394 17.00 -22.08 17.23
C SER A 394 17.87 -20.81 17.27
N THR A 395 18.23 -20.39 18.47
CA THR A 395 19.13 -19.27 18.78
C THR A 395 20.49 -19.49 18.16
#